data_15d85ac297c02c258d405f0d7f4068c7
#
_entry.id   15d85ac297c02c258d405f0d7f4068c7
#
_cell.length_a   1.000
_cell.length_b   1.000
_cell.length_c   1.000
_cell.angle_alpha   90.00
_cell.angle_beta   90.00
_cell.angle_gamma   90.00
#
_symmetry.space_group_name_H-M   'P 1'
#
loop_
_entity.id
_entity.type
_entity.pdbx_description
1 polymer ?
#
loop_
_entity_poly.entity_id
_entity_poly.type
_entity_poly.pdbx_seq_one_letter_code
_entity_poly.pdbx_strand_id
1 'polypeptide(L)'
;MGGEFQAAFWAAKRAIGAASEEAYQRHGERAGQQFLLYELWAEDGLTPGELAKRLGLAVPTVTRTATRMETAGILRREPHPTDARLVRLRLTERGHELKDLMAAEVVRLTEKALRTLDQADRERFVDYLNEVRANLTTPTV
;
A
#
# COMPACT_ATOMS: atom_id res chain seq x y z
N MET A 1 -8.45 -12.26 -28.05
CA MET A 1 -8.40 -11.06 -27.17
C MET A 1 -8.49 -11.41 -25.68
N GLY A 2 -9.36 -12.26 -25.24
CA GLY A 2 -9.53 -12.53 -23.80
C GLY A 2 -8.29 -13.06 -23.07
N GLY A 3 -7.60 -14.03 -23.63
CA GLY A 3 -6.40 -14.60 -23.01
C GLY A 3 -5.19 -13.66 -23.01
N GLU A 4 -5.03 -12.86 -24.04
CA GLU A 4 -3.92 -11.90 -24.18
C GLU A 4 -4.02 -10.77 -23.17
N PHE A 5 -5.22 -10.21 -22.98
CA PHE A 5 -5.47 -9.19 -21.96
C PHE A 5 -5.12 -9.70 -20.56
N GLN A 6 -5.66 -10.86 -20.18
CA GLN A 6 -5.43 -11.45 -18.87
C GLN A 6 -3.93 -11.74 -18.64
N ALA A 7 -3.26 -12.34 -19.62
CA ALA A 7 -1.84 -12.66 -19.54
C ALA A 7 -0.98 -11.39 -19.38
N ALA A 8 -1.22 -10.37 -20.19
CA ALA A 8 -0.50 -9.11 -20.13
C ALA A 8 -0.74 -8.37 -18.81
N PHE A 9 -1.98 -8.29 -18.35
CA PHE A 9 -2.35 -7.63 -17.10
C PHE A 9 -1.67 -8.29 -15.89
N TRP A 10 -1.79 -9.62 -15.77
CA TRP A 10 -1.20 -10.33 -14.63
C TRP A 10 0.33 -10.33 -14.66
N ALA A 11 0.95 -10.38 -15.83
CA ALA A 11 2.39 -10.26 -15.98
C ALA A 11 2.88 -8.87 -15.55
N ALA A 12 2.21 -7.81 -16.00
CA ALA A 12 2.53 -6.44 -15.59
C ALA A 12 2.34 -6.24 -14.08
N LYS A 13 1.23 -6.74 -13.52
CA LYS A 13 0.97 -6.67 -12.07
C LYS A 13 2.08 -7.36 -11.27
N ARG A 14 2.52 -8.56 -11.68
CA ARG A 14 3.63 -9.26 -11.02
C ARG A 14 4.93 -8.47 -11.08
N ALA A 15 5.26 -7.91 -12.24
CA ALA A 15 6.48 -7.12 -12.44
C ALA A 15 6.48 -5.84 -11.57
N ILE A 16 5.36 -5.13 -11.52
CA ILE A 16 5.18 -3.95 -10.66
C ILE A 16 5.31 -4.35 -9.19
N GLY A 17 4.66 -5.43 -8.78
CA GLY A 17 4.72 -5.93 -7.41
C GLY A 17 6.14 -6.29 -6.97
N ALA A 18 6.90 -6.99 -7.80
CA ALA A 18 8.29 -7.34 -7.52
C ALA A 18 9.20 -6.10 -7.42
N ALA A 19 9.03 -5.14 -8.31
CA ALA A 19 9.79 -3.90 -8.29
C ALA A 19 9.46 -3.02 -7.07
N SER A 20 8.19 -2.99 -6.66
CA SER A 20 7.74 -2.29 -5.46
C SER A 20 8.31 -2.94 -4.19
N GLU A 21 8.28 -4.26 -4.11
CA GLU A 21 8.84 -5.01 -2.97
C GLU A 21 10.34 -4.74 -2.82
N GLU A 22 11.09 -4.78 -3.90
CA GLU A 22 12.53 -4.46 -3.91
C GLU A 22 12.78 -3.02 -3.42
N ALA A 23 11.96 -2.06 -3.87
CA ALA A 23 12.07 -0.67 -3.44
C ALA A 23 11.80 -0.51 -1.94
N TYR A 24 10.79 -1.17 -1.42
CA TYR A 24 10.44 -1.12 0.01
C TYR A 24 11.52 -1.78 0.87
N GLN A 25 12.08 -2.90 0.43
CA GLN A 25 13.17 -3.57 1.13
C GLN A 25 14.43 -2.70 1.28
N ARG A 26 14.72 -1.83 0.30
CA ARG A 26 15.83 -0.87 0.40
C ARG A 26 15.68 0.11 1.56
N HIS A 27 14.45 0.36 2.01
CA HIS A 27 14.13 1.23 3.15
C HIS A 27 13.82 0.45 4.43
N GLY A 28 14.11 -0.85 4.47
CA GLY A 28 13.92 -1.70 5.64
C GLY A 28 12.48 -2.17 5.83
N GLU A 29 11.61 -1.97 4.86
CA GLU A 29 10.25 -2.45 4.89
C GLU A 29 10.12 -3.87 4.34
N ARG A 30 9.11 -4.58 4.81
CA ARG A 30 8.78 -5.93 4.37
C ARG A 30 7.39 -5.96 3.73
N ALA A 31 7.13 -7.02 2.97
CA ALA A 31 5.84 -7.26 2.34
C ALA A 31 4.67 -7.09 3.31
N GLY A 32 3.67 -6.33 2.90
CA GLY A 32 2.45 -6.08 3.66
C GLY A 32 2.51 -4.90 4.61
N GLN A 33 3.68 -4.40 4.99
CA GLN A 33 3.82 -3.25 5.90
C GLN A 33 3.32 -1.95 5.27
N GLN A 34 3.50 -1.79 3.96
CA GLN A 34 3.05 -0.60 3.25
C GLN A 34 1.55 -0.34 3.38
N PHE A 35 0.73 -1.38 3.49
CA PHE A 35 -0.72 -1.22 3.63
C PHE A 35 -1.09 -0.56 4.96
N LEU A 36 -0.44 -0.98 6.05
CA LEU A 36 -0.61 -0.36 7.36
C LEU A 36 -0.08 1.08 7.34
N LEU A 37 1.05 1.32 6.70
CA LEU A 37 1.64 2.64 6.59
C LEU A 37 0.74 3.62 5.85
N TYR A 38 0.16 3.23 4.71
CA TYR A 38 -0.76 4.09 3.96
C TYR A 38 -1.94 4.54 4.81
N GLU A 39 -2.54 3.63 5.58
CA GLU A 39 -3.65 3.98 6.46
C GLU A 39 -3.21 4.90 7.62
N LEU A 40 -2.06 4.63 8.23
CA LEU A 40 -1.53 5.43 9.34
C LEU A 40 -1.02 6.80 8.89
N TRP A 41 -0.53 6.94 7.66
CA TRP A 41 -0.19 8.26 7.10
C TRP A 41 -1.44 9.10 6.81
N ALA A 42 -2.54 8.45 6.44
CA ALA A 42 -3.84 9.12 6.24
C ALA A 42 -4.47 9.50 7.59
N GLU A 43 -4.43 8.59 8.57
CA GLU A 43 -4.96 8.78 9.92
C GLU A 43 -4.11 8.00 10.92
N ASP A 44 -3.28 8.71 11.66
CA ASP A 44 -2.43 8.10 12.68
C ASP A 44 -3.23 7.70 13.93
N GLY A 45 -2.73 6.76 14.70
CA GLY A 45 -3.35 6.38 15.96
C GLY A 45 -4.56 5.45 15.83
N LEU A 46 -4.67 4.70 14.73
CA LEU A 46 -5.69 3.68 14.56
C LEU A 46 -5.43 2.45 15.43
N THR A 47 -6.51 1.79 15.88
CA THR A 47 -6.40 0.49 16.54
C THR A 47 -6.15 -0.63 15.52
N PRO A 48 -5.58 -1.77 15.93
CA PRO A 48 -5.47 -2.94 15.05
C PRO A 48 -6.81 -3.39 14.45
N GLY A 49 -7.90 -3.29 15.22
CA GLY A 49 -9.24 -3.63 14.74
C GLY A 49 -9.74 -2.69 13.64
N GLU A 50 -9.50 -1.38 13.78
CA GLU A 50 -9.86 -0.38 12.76
C GLU A 50 -9.06 -0.61 11.47
N LEU A 51 -7.75 -0.89 11.58
CA LEU A 51 -6.91 -1.22 10.44
C LEU A 51 -7.35 -2.50 9.74
N ALA A 52 -7.64 -3.54 10.50
CA ALA A 52 -8.13 -4.81 9.96
C ALA A 52 -9.42 -4.62 9.16
N LYS A 53 -10.35 -3.82 9.66
CA LYS A 53 -11.60 -3.50 8.98
C LYS A 53 -11.37 -2.72 7.68
N ARG A 54 -10.51 -1.70 7.70
CA ARG A 54 -10.21 -0.88 6.52
C ARG A 54 -9.49 -1.67 5.42
N LEU A 55 -8.59 -2.56 5.82
CA LEU A 55 -7.78 -3.35 4.90
C LEU A 55 -8.41 -4.69 4.49
N GLY A 56 -9.53 -5.08 5.10
CA GLY A 56 -10.12 -6.39 4.86
C GLY A 56 -9.24 -7.55 5.31
N LEU A 57 -8.46 -7.35 6.38
CA LEU A 57 -7.55 -8.34 6.95
C LEU A 57 -8.06 -8.85 8.30
N ALA A 58 -7.58 -10.03 8.71
CA ALA A 58 -7.82 -10.54 10.05
C ALA A 58 -7.01 -9.74 11.09
N VAL A 59 -7.59 -9.47 12.26
CA VAL A 59 -6.90 -8.74 13.35
C VAL A 59 -5.57 -9.36 13.73
N PRO A 60 -5.41 -10.69 13.87
CA PRO A 60 -4.11 -11.30 14.14
C PRO A 60 -3.04 -11.00 13.09
N THR A 61 -3.41 -10.90 11.83
CA THR A 61 -2.50 -10.52 10.74
C THR A 61 -1.98 -9.09 10.92
N VAL A 62 -2.87 -8.15 11.21
CA VAL A 62 -2.51 -6.75 11.49
C VAL A 62 -1.62 -6.66 12.72
N THR A 63 -1.97 -7.35 13.80
CA THR A 63 -1.21 -7.34 15.05
C THR A 63 0.22 -7.87 14.85
N ARG A 64 0.37 -8.95 14.09
CA ARG A 64 1.68 -9.53 13.77
C ARG A 64 2.54 -8.56 12.93
N THR A 65 1.96 -7.96 11.91
CA THR A 65 2.64 -6.95 11.09
C THR A 65 3.03 -5.75 11.93
N ALA A 66 2.13 -5.25 12.77
CA ALA A 66 2.41 -4.14 13.68
C ALA A 66 3.55 -4.45 14.67
N THR A 67 3.63 -5.67 15.18
CA THR A 67 4.74 -6.10 16.06
C THR A 67 6.08 -6.02 15.34
N ARG A 68 6.16 -6.44 14.10
CA ARG A 68 7.38 -6.32 13.29
C ARG A 68 7.76 -4.87 13.03
N MET A 69 6.78 -4.03 12.75
CA MET A 69 6.99 -2.60 12.53
C MET A 69 7.42 -1.88 13.81
N GLU A 70 6.90 -2.29 14.96
CA GLU A 70 7.34 -1.77 16.26
C GLU A 70 8.80 -2.15 16.54
N THR A 71 9.16 -3.41 16.31
CA THR A 71 10.54 -3.88 16.42
C THR A 71 11.50 -3.11 15.50
N ALA A 72 11.04 -2.77 14.30
CA ALA A 72 11.81 -1.97 13.33
C ALA A 72 11.84 -0.47 13.66
N GLY A 73 11.17 -0.02 14.71
CA GLY A 73 11.13 1.39 15.11
C GLY A 73 10.24 2.29 14.24
N ILE A 74 9.33 1.71 13.47
CA ILE A 74 8.45 2.44 12.53
C ILE A 74 7.19 2.93 13.23
N LEU A 75 6.67 2.17 14.20
CA LEU A 75 5.52 2.54 15.01
C LEU A 75 5.73 2.15 16.46
N ARG A 76 4.85 2.65 17.33
CA ARG A 76 4.76 2.28 18.74
C ARG A 76 3.31 2.04 19.12
N ARG A 77 3.09 1.25 20.15
CA ARG A 77 1.78 1.08 20.77
C ARG A 77 1.57 2.13 21.86
N GLU A 78 0.39 2.70 21.88
CA GLU A 78 -0.07 3.62 22.91
C GLU A 78 -1.40 3.15 23.49
N PRO A 79 -1.69 3.43 24.78
CA PRO A 79 -3.02 3.22 25.32
C PRO A 79 -4.08 4.03 24.54
N HIS A 80 -5.24 3.46 24.35
CA HIS A 80 -6.38 4.20 23.77
C HIS A 80 -6.84 5.28 24.76
N PRO A 81 -7.17 6.51 24.31
CA PRO A 81 -7.44 7.64 25.22
C PRO A 81 -8.73 7.45 26.06
N THR A 82 -9.69 6.65 25.59
CA THR A 82 -11.00 6.48 26.24
C THR A 82 -11.37 5.03 26.54
N ASP A 83 -10.66 4.04 25.98
CA ASP A 83 -10.92 2.62 26.21
C ASP A 83 -9.63 1.90 26.55
N ALA A 84 -9.41 1.63 27.85
CA ALA A 84 -8.21 0.99 28.36
C ALA A 84 -7.97 -0.45 27.85
N ARG A 85 -8.98 -1.08 27.24
CA ARG A 85 -8.86 -2.42 26.65
C ARG A 85 -8.20 -2.39 25.27
N LEU A 86 -8.11 -1.22 24.65
CA LEU A 86 -7.61 -1.01 23.31
C LEU A 86 -6.23 -0.36 23.31
N VAL A 87 -5.44 -0.66 22.27
CA VAL A 87 -4.20 0.05 21.97
C VAL A 87 -4.34 0.75 20.63
N ARG A 88 -3.64 1.88 20.49
CA ARG A 88 -3.47 2.57 19.21
C ARG A 88 -2.09 2.31 18.67
N LEU A 89 -1.99 2.26 17.35
CA LEU A 89 -0.73 2.20 16.63
C LEU A 89 -0.37 3.62 16.18
N ARG A 90 0.74 4.13 16.67
CA ARG A 90 1.21 5.48 16.40
C ARG A 90 2.53 5.43 15.63
N LEU A 91 2.64 6.19 14.55
CA LEU A 91 3.89 6.32 13.80
C LEU A 91 4.96 7.00 14.65
N THR A 92 6.18 6.50 14.58
CA THR A 92 7.37 7.16 15.07
C THR A 92 7.86 8.20 14.06
N GLU A 93 8.88 8.98 14.43
CA GLU A 93 9.55 9.87 13.48
C GLU A 93 10.01 9.13 12.23
N ARG A 94 10.60 7.93 12.39
CA ARG A 94 10.99 7.06 11.28
C ARG A 94 9.79 6.67 10.42
N GLY A 95 8.65 6.33 11.03
CA GLY A 95 7.42 6.02 10.32
C GLY A 95 6.91 7.18 9.47
N HIS A 96 7.03 8.41 9.95
CA HIS A 96 6.67 9.61 9.18
C HIS A 96 7.68 9.90 8.06
N GLU A 97 8.98 9.74 8.30
CA GLU A 97 10.02 9.91 7.27
C GLU A 97 9.85 8.97 6.08
N LEU A 98 9.40 7.74 6.33
CA LEU A 98 9.14 6.75 5.28
C LEU A 98 8.12 7.22 4.25
N LYS A 99 7.20 8.11 4.61
CA LYS A 99 6.20 8.66 3.68
C LYS A 99 6.84 9.33 2.48
N ASP A 100 7.80 10.20 2.72
CA ASP A 100 8.49 10.92 1.64
C ASP A 100 9.41 9.99 0.84
N LEU A 101 10.09 9.06 1.53
CA LEU A 101 10.93 8.06 0.87
C LEU A 101 10.11 7.14 -0.05
N MET A 102 8.94 6.70 0.40
CA MET A 102 8.05 5.88 -0.42
C MET A 102 7.43 6.66 -1.58
N ALA A 103 7.07 7.91 -1.38
CA ALA A 103 6.59 8.78 -2.45
C ALA A 103 7.64 8.93 -3.57
N ALA A 104 8.90 9.11 -3.20
CA ALA A 104 10.00 9.16 -4.17
C ALA A 104 10.18 7.84 -4.92
N GLU A 105 10.03 6.69 -4.24
CA GLU A 105 10.08 5.38 -4.89
C GLU A 105 8.93 5.15 -5.86
N VAL A 106 7.72 5.59 -5.53
CA VAL A 106 6.57 5.52 -6.44
C VAL A 106 6.84 6.30 -7.72
N VAL A 107 7.37 7.52 -7.61
CA VAL A 107 7.74 8.33 -8.77
C VAL A 107 8.80 7.62 -9.61
N ARG A 108 9.86 7.12 -8.99
CA ARG A 108 10.95 6.42 -9.67
C ARG A 108 10.45 5.17 -10.41
N LEU A 109 9.61 4.37 -9.77
CA LEU A 109 9.03 3.17 -10.37
C LEU A 109 8.09 3.50 -11.53
N THR A 110 7.28 4.54 -11.39
CA THR A 110 6.38 5.02 -12.44
C THR A 110 7.18 5.43 -13.68
N GLU A 111 8.22 6.25 -13.49
CA GLU A 111 9.07 6.67 -14.60
C GLU A 111 9.76 5.48 -15.28
N LYS A 112 10.24 4.52 -14.50
CA LYS A 112 10.84 3.30 -15.05
C LYS A 112 9.82 2.45 -15.81
N ALA A 113 8.63 2.25 -15.26
CA ALA A 113 7.60 1.41 -15.84
C ALA A 113 7.05 1.99 -17.16
N LEU A 114 6.91 3.31 -17.23
CA LEU A 114 6.29 4.00 -18.35
C LEU A 114 7.31 4.72 -19.27
N ARG A 115 8.59 4.41 -19.13
CA ARG A 115 9.68 5.14 -19.82
C ARG A 115 9.57 5.20 -21.34
N THR A 116 8.91 4.22 -21.94
CA THR A 116 8.75 4.12 -23.41
C THR A 116 7.48 4.79 -23.92
N LEU A 117 6.62 5.27 -23.01
CA LEU A 117 5.37 5.93 -23.35
C LEU A 117 5.54 7.46 -23.25
N ASP A 118 5.01 8.19 -24.22
CA ASP A 118 4.91 9.64 -24.12
C ASP A 118 3.82 10.06 -23.10
N GLN A 119 3.72 11.34 -22.81
CA GLN A 119 2.80 11.84 -21.79
C GLN A 119 1.33 11.55 -22.14
N ALA A 120 0.94 11.69 -23.40
CA ALA A 120 -0.43 11.42 -23.85
C ALA A 120 -0.79 9.94 -23.69
N ASP A 121 0.12 9.04 -24.02
CA ASP A 121 -0.06 7.60 -23.85
C ASP A 121 -0.09 7.18 -22.38
N ARG A 122 0.70 7.81 -21.53
CA ARG A 122 0.65 7.58 -20.07
C ARG A 122 -0.71 7.93 -19.50
N GLU A 123 -1.24 9.10 -19.83
CA GLU A 123 -2.56 9.55 -19.39
C GLU A 123 -3.65 8.60 -19.91
N ARG A 124 -3.60 8.27 -21.17
CA ARG A 124 -4.55 7.34 -21.81
C ARG A 124 -4.51 5.94 -21.17
N PHE A 125 -3.31 5.48 -20.83
CA PHE A 125 -3.15 4.19 -20.16
C PHE A 125 -3.79 4.17 -18.75
N VAL A 126 -3.63 5.24 -17.99
CA VAL A 126 -4.29 5.39 -16.68
C VAL A 126 -5.82 5.43 -16.86
N ASP A 127 -6.32 6.14 -17.87
CA ASP A 127 -7.74 6.21 -18.16
C ASP A 127 -8.32 4.81 -18.50
N TYR A 128 -7.62 4.01 -19.31
CA TYR A 128 -8.04 2.66 -19.63
C TYR A 128 -8.07 1.74 -18.40
N LEU A 129 -7.10 1.85 -17.50
CA LEU A 129 -7.11 1.08 -16.26
C LEU A 129 -8.30 1.46 -15.36
N ASN A 130 -8.63 2.74 -15.30
CA ASN A 130 -9.81 3.24 -14.57
C ASN A 130 -11.12 2.76 -15.19
N GLU A 131 -11.20 2.72 -16.52
CA GLU A 131 -12.35 2.19 -17.25
C GLU A 131 -12.53 0.70 -17.00
N VAL A 132 -11.46 -0.09 -17.07
CA VAL A 132 -11.48 -1.52 -16.73
C VAL A 132 -12.00 -1.74 -15.31
N ARG A 133 -11.51 -0.97 -14.37
CA ARG A 133 -12.01 -1.04 -12.98
C ARG A 133 -13.50 -0.72 -12.89
N ALA A 134 -13.93 0.37 -13.50
CA ALA A 134 -15.33 0.79 -13.48
C ALA A 134 -16.26 -0.26 -14.07
N ASN A 135 -15.89 -0.85 -15.20
CA ASN A 135 -16.67 -1.89 -15.85
C ASN A 135 -16.86 -3.14 -14.98
N LEU A 136 -15.89 -3.45 -14.12
CA LEU A 136 -15.96 -4.62 -13.24
C LEU A 136 -16.61 -4.35 -11.87
N THR A 137 -16.66 -3.08 -11.46
CA THR A 137 -17.18 -2.71 -10.13
C THR A 137 -18.57 -2.08 -10.17
N THR A 138 -19.05 -1.66 -11.35
CA THR A 138 -20.40 -1.16 -11.53
C THR A 138 -21.37 -2.36 -11.59
N PRO A 139 -22.43 -2.41 -10.74
CA PRO A 139 -23.43 -3.48 -10.84
C PRO A 139 -24.07 -3.48 -12.23
N THR A 140 -24.08 -4.64 -12.87
CA THR A 140 -24.86 -4.83 -14.10
C THR A 140 -26.33 -4.73 -13.72
N VAL A 141 -27.03 -3.72 -14.25
CA VAL A 141 -28.48 -3.55 -14.09
C VAL A 141 -29.23 -4.65 -14.85
#